data_51febd1dd55771793ab65ee16b219948
#
_entry.id   51febd1dd55771793ab65ee16b219948
#
_cell.length_a   1.000
_cell.length_b   1.000
_cell.length_c   1.000
_cell.angle_alpha   90.00
_cell.angle_beta   90.00
_cell.angle_gamma   90.00
#
_symmetry.space_group_name_H-M   'P 1'
#
loop_
_entity.id
_entity.type
_entity.pdbx_description
1 polymer ?
#
loop_
_entity_poly.entity_id
_entity_poly.type
_entity_poly.pdbx_seq_one_letter_code
_entity_poly.pdbx_strand_id
1 'polypeptide(L)'
;MKYTVITACGNKKNPIPLPAWKLYKSPRIKAVYNRKGDHDMYILSAEHGLIPAEKIIEPYDRIMDNERCNELLPDVKKIVSQYDIVIFFKAGSRKLYEECLSKACEMAGVKLISFGFGFMGGINDLPMYFSETPKR
;
A
#
# COMPACT_ATOMS: atom_id res chain seq x y z
N MET A 1 -13.53 13.09 5.12
CA MET A 1 -12.76 12.48 4.04
C MET A 1 -12.37 11.07 4.37
N LYS A 2 -12.32 10.22 3.38
CA LYS A 2 -11.96 8.82 3.57
C LYS A 2 -10.53 8.56 3.09
N TYR A 3 -9.70 8.08 4.01
CA TYR A 3 -8.28 7.81 3.77
C TYR A 3 -8.00 6.33 3.76
N THR A 4 -6.98 5.91 3.03
CA THR A 4 -6.38 4.60 3.21
C THR A 4 -4.87 4.71 3.13
N VAL A 5 -4.16 3.82 3.80
CA VAL A 5 -2.71 3.72 3.68
C VAL A 5 -2.35 2.44 2.96
N ILE A 6 -1.38 2.54 2.07
CA ILE A 6 -0.94 1.41 1.24
C ILE A 6 0.58 1.29 1.36
N THR A 7 1.08 0.08 1.38
CA THR A 7 2.51 -0.19 1.25
C THR A 7 2.70 -1.39 0.34
N ALA A 8 3.90 -1.55 -0.20
CA ALA A 8 4.20 -2.65 -1.11
C ALA A 8 4.50 -3.94 -0.34
N CYS A 9 4.29 -5.08 -0.99
CA CYS A 9 4.63 -6.37 -0.42
C CYS A 9 6.15 -6.51 -0.26
N GLY A 10 6.55 -7.46 0.59
CA GLY A 10 7.95 -7.78 0.81
C GLY A 10 8.35 -9.07 0.10
N ASN A 11 9.67 -9.34 0.05
CA ASN A 11 10.18 -10.54 -0.58
C ASN A 11 10.07 -11.77 0.31
N LYS A 12 10.46 -11.63 1.58
CA LYS A 12 10.48 -12.76 2.51
C LYS A 12 9.12 -12.93 3.15
N LYS A 13 8.67 -14.18 3.20
CA LYS A 13 7.33 -14.51 3.71
C LYS A 13 7.42 -15.68 4.67
N ASN A 14 6.47 -15.75 5.59
CA ASN A 14 6.27 -16.92 6.43
C ASN A 14 5.74 -18.06 5.57
N PRO A 15 6.02 -19.32 5.94
CA PRO A 15 5.70 -20.47 5.07
C PRO A 15 4.26 -20.96 5.14
N ILE A 16 3.41 -20.33 5.93
CA ILE A 16 2.02 -20.75 6.10
C ILE A 16 1.07 -19.57 5.78
N PRO A 17 -0.18 -19.84 5.44
CA PRO A 17 -1.16 -18.75 5.23
C PRO A 17 -1.35 -17.93 6.50
N LEU A 18 -1.34 -16.61 6.34
CA LEU A 18 -1.47 -15.65 7.43
C LEU A 18 -2.16 -14.39 6.91
N PRO A 19 -2.72 -13.57 7.80
CA PRO A 19 -3.14 -12.22 7.39
C PRO A 19 -1.99 -11.52 6.69
N ALA A 20 -2.29 -10.79 5.63
CA ALA A 20 -1.26 -10.23 4.76
C ALA A 20 -0.18 -9.45 5.53
N TRP A 21 -0.60 -8.62 6.51
CA TRP A 21 0.37 -7.83 7.26
C TRP A 21 1.32 -8.68 8.12
N LYS A 22 0.96 -9.94 8.38
CA LYS A 22 1.81 -10.87 9.12
C LYS A 22 2.60 -11.81 8.22
N LEU A 23 2.11 -12.04 7.00
CA LEU A 23 2.72 -12.98 6.09
C LEU A 23 4.14 -12.56 5.72
N TYR A 24 4.31 -11.28 5.43
CA TYR A 24 5.62 -10.75 5.04
C TYR A 24 6.51 -10.56 6.26
N LYS A 25 7.74 -11.04 6.17
CA LYS A 25 8.74 -10.80 7.21
C LYS A 25 9.32 -9.40 6.99
N SER A 26 8.52 -8.40 7.25
CA SER A 26 8.85 -7.00 6.97
C SER A 26 8.52 -6.11 8.15
N PRO A 27 9.53 -5.55 8.82
CA PRO A 27 9.27 -4.58 9.89
C PRO A 27 8.50 -3.37 9.37
N ARG A 28 8.73 -2.98 8.13
CA ARG A 28 8.04 -1.86 7.50
C ARG A 28 6.53 -2.09 7.46
N ILE A 29 6.11 -3.25 6.97
CA ILE A 29 4.68 -3.54 6.85
C ILE A 29 4.01 -3.57 8.23
N LYS A 30 4.66 -4.18 9.20
CA LYS A 30 4.14 -4.22 10.58
C LYS A 30 4.07 -2.85 11.20
N ALA A 31 5.05 -1.99 10.92
CA ALA A 31 5.06 -0.64 11.44
C ALA A 31 3.90 0.19 10.89
N VAL A 32 3.59 0.04 9.61
CA VAL A 32 2.43 0.71 9.00
C VAL A 32 1.14 0.21 9.66
N TYR A 33 1.02 -1.09 9.81
CA TYR A 33 -0.18 -1.68 10.39
C TYR A 33 -0.42 -1.16 11.82
N ASN A 34 0.64 -1.06 12.60
CA ASN A 34 0.54 -0.61 13.99
C ASN A 34 0.18 0.88 14.11
N ARG A 35 0.42 1.67 13.05
CA ARG A 35 0.22 3.12 13.10
C ARG A 35 -0.98 3.61 12.31
N LYS A 36 -1.67 2.71 11.61
CA LYS A 36 -2.80 3.12 10.76
C LYS A 36 -4.03 3.57 11.55
N GLY A 37 -4.12 3.24 12.82
CA GLY A 37 -5.30 3.55 13.63
C GLY A 37 -6.53 2.85 13.07
N ASP A 38 -7.63 3.58 12.95
CA ASP A 38 -8.90 3.06 12.42
C ASP A 38 -9.00 3.14 10.92
N HIS A 39 -7.95 3.64 10.25
CA HIS A 39 -7.98 3.76 8.80
C HIS A 39 -7.72 2.42 8.13
N ASP A 40 -8.25 2.28 6.93
CA ASP A 40 -8.03 1.06 6.14
C ASP A 40 -6.59 0.98 5.67
N MET A 41 -6.05 -0.23 5.64
CA MET A 41 -4.71 -0.48 5.12
C MET A 41 -4.77 -1.58 4.08
N TYR A 42 -4.09 -1.35 2.98
CA TYR A 42 -3.93 -2.34 1.91
C TYR A 42 -2.45 -2.61 1.67
N ILE A 43 -2.17 -3.77 1.11
CA ILE A 43 -0.83 -4.13 0.66
C ILE A 43 -0.92 -4.40 -0.83
N LEU A 44 -0.03 -3.78 -1.61
CA LEU A 44 0.03 -4.02 -3.05
C LEU A 44 0.95 -5.21 -3.31
N SER A 45 0.34 -6.31 -3.71
CA SER A 45 1.01 -7.59 -3.93
C SER A 45 1.09 -7.91 -5.41
N ALA A 46 2.25 -8.41 -5.85
CA ALA A 46 2.41 -8.82 -7.24
C ALA A 46 1.48 -9.98 -7.60
N GLU A 47 1.24 -10.88 -6.66
CA GLU A 47 0.38 -12.05 -6.89
C GLU A 47 -1.09 -11.73 -6.69
N HIS A 48 -1.41 -11.08 -5.57
CA HIS A 48 -2.81 -10.93 -5.13
C HIS A 48 -3.42 -9.58 -5.47
N GLY A 49 -2.64 -8.64 -6.00
CA GLY A 49 -3.13 -7.30 -6.27
C GLY A 49 -3.19 -6.45 -5.01
N LEU A 50 -4.12 -5.54 -4.95
CA LEU A 50 -4.30 -4.67 -3.78
C LEU A 50 -5.23 -5.37 -2.80
N ILE A 51 -4.69 -5.78 -1.66
CA ILE A 51 -5.44 -6.60 -0.70
C ILE A 51 -5.49 -5.93 0.67
N PRO A 52 -6.62 -6.08 1.39
CA PRO A 52 -6.70 -5.61 2.78
C PRO A 52 -5.63 -6.28 3.63
N ALA A 53 -5.04 -5.53 4.54
CA ALA A 53 -3.96 -6.03 5.38
C ALA A 53 -4.36 -7.23 6.24
N GLU A 54 -5.63 -7.31 6.60
CA GLU A 54 -6.15 -8.41 7.44
C GLU A 54 -6.53 -9.65 6.67
N LYS A 55 -6.53 -9.60 5.33
CA LYS A 55 -6.91 -10.75 4.53
C LYS A 55 -5.87 -11.86 4.65
N ILE A 56 -6.33 -13.08 4.91
CA ILE A 56 -5.44 -14.25 4.96
C ILE A 56 -5.09 -14.64 3.54
N ILE A 57 -3.80 -14.74 3.26
CA ILE A 57 -3.29 -15.11 1.94
C ILE A 57 -2.22 -16.17 2.09
N GLU A 58 -2.02 -16.93 1.02
CA GLU A 58 -0.98 -17.95 0.99
C GLU A 58 0.35 -17.35 0.53
N PRO A 59 1.47 -17.91 0.99
CA PRO A 59 2.77 -17.47 0.51
C PRO A 59 2.90 -17.70 -1.00
N TYR A 60 3.67 -16.86 -1.64
CA TYR A 60 3.87 -16.92 -3.09
C TYR A 60 5.26 -16.39 -3.42
N ASP A 61 5.66 -16.61 -4.67
CA ASP A 61 6.94 -16.15 -5.16
C ASP A 61 6.74 -15.50 -6.54
N ARG A 62 6.33 -14.25 -6.53
CA ARG A 62 6.09 -13.49 -7.75
C ARG A 62 6.56 -12.05 -7.56
N ILE A 63 7.29 -11.55 -8.55
CA ILE A 63 7.83 -10.19 -8.54
C ILE A 63 7.00 -9.32 -9.47
N MET A 64 6.74 -8.08 -9.05
CA MET A 64 6.01 -7.13 -9.86
C MET A 64 6.83 -6.70 -11.07
N ASP A 65 6.19 -6.65 -12.23
CA ASP A 65 6.76 -6.07 -13.43
C ASP A 65 5.70 -5.21 -14.12
N ASN A 66 6.07 -4.57 -15.22
CA ASN A 66 5.15 -3.65 -15.92
C ASN A 66 3.91 -4.36 -16.44
N GLU A 67 4.07 -5.56 -16.96
CA GLU A 67 2.94 -6.34 -17.48
C GLU A 67 1.97 -6.66 -16.36
N ARG A 68 2.49 -7.12 -15.22
CA ARG A 68 1.64 -7.45 -14.09
C ARG A 68 0.94 -6.21 -13.54
N CYS A 69 1.65 -5.09 -13.47
CA CYS A 69 1.04 -3.83 -13.08
C CYS A 69 -0.17 -3.50 -13.97
N ASN A 70 0.01 -3.62 -15.28
CA ASN A 70 -1.08 -3.34 -16.22
C ASN A 70 -2.26 -4.29 -16.03
N GLU A 71 -2.00 -5.55 -15.72
CA GLU A 71 -3.06 -6.52 -15.43
C GLU A 71 -3.85 -6.14 -14.19
N LEU A 72 -3.17 -5.59 -13.18
CA LEU A 72 -3.79 -5.26 -11.90
C LEU A 72 -4.48 -3.90 -11.89
N LEU A 73 -4.15 -3.02 -12.83
CA LEU A 73 -4.65 -1.64 -12.80
C LEU A 73 -6.18 -1.51 -12.66
N PRO A 74 -7.01 -2.27 -13.38
CA PRO A 74 -8.45 -2.14 -13.23
C PRO A 74 -8.93 -2.40 -11.81
N ASP A 75 -8.39 -3.44 -11.17
CA ASP A 75 -8.78 -3.80 -9.80
C ASP A 75 -8.26 -2.78 -8.79
N VAL A 76 -7.01 -2.33 -8.96
CA VAL A 76 -6.43 -1.32 -8.07
C VAL A 76 -7.21 -0.02 -8.18
N LYS A 77 -7.52 0.41 -9.40
CA LYS A 77 -8.33 1.60 -9.62
C LYS A 77 -9.67 1.51 -8.91
N LYS A 78 -10.33 0.36 -9.03
CA LYS A 78 -11.65 0.15 -8.42
C LYS A 78 -11.58 0.30 -6.90
N ILE A 79 -10.54 -0.24 -6.29
CA ILE A 79 -10.38 -0.17 -4.84
C ILE A 79 -10.07 1.24 -4.38
N VAL A 80 -9.08 1.91 -5.01
CA VAL A 80 -8.69 3.26 -4.58
C VAL A 80 -9.79 4.28 -4.82
N SER A 81 -10.68 4.05 -5.79
CA SER A 81 -11.77 4.97 -6.06
C SER A 81 -12.79 5.06 -4.92
N GLN A 82 -12.72 4.17 -3.95
CA GLN A 82 -13.56 4.23 -2.74
C GLN A 82 -13.05 5.25 -1.72
N TYR A 83 -11.87 5.82 -1.96
CA TYR A 83 -11.21 6.72 -1.01
C TYR A 83 -11.01 8.09 -1.64
N ASP A 84 -10.89 9.10 -0.79
CA ASP A 84 -10.57 10.45 -1.23
C ASP A 84 -9.07 10.66 -1.34
N ILE A 85 -8.33 10.04 -0.43
CA ILE A 85 -6.88 10.21 -0.34
C ILE A 85 -6.22 8.87 -0.06
N VAL A 86 -5.21 8.56 -0.85
CA VAL A 86 -4.38 7.37 -0.67
C VAL A 86 -3.01 7.82 -0.19
N ILE A 87 -2.56 7.25 0.91
CA ILE A 87 -1.24 7.53 1.47
C ILE A 87 -0.38 6.30 1.23
N PHE A 88 0.73 6.46 0.51
CA PHE A 88 1.64 5.36 0.19
C PHE A 88 2.95 5.50 0.95
N PHE A 89 3.23 4.53 1.83
CA PHE A 89 4.52 4.47 2.52
C PHE A 89 5.47 3.67 1.64
N LYS A 90 6.39 4.37 0.99
CA LYS A 90 7.24 3.80 -0.05
C LYS A 90 8.62 3.35 0.41
N ALA A 91 8.97 3.56 1.66
CA ALA A 91 10.29 3.17 2.17
C ALA A 91 10.55 1.68 1.91
N GLY A 92 11.69 1.38 1.34
CA GLY A 92 12.09 0.00 1.06
C GLY A 92 11.35 -0.69 -0.08
N SER A 93 10.42 -0.01 -0.76
CA SER A 93 9.73 -0.61 -1.88
C SER A 93 10.44 -0.28 -3.20
N ARG A 94 10.25 -1.15 -4.20
CA ARG A 94 10.72 -0.87 -5.54
C ARG A 94 9.85 0.23 -6.15
N LYS A 95 10.48 1.08 -6.95
CA LYS A 95 9.79 2.21 -7.56
C LYS A 95 8.58 1.80 -8.40
N LEU A 96 8.61 0.64 -8.98
CA LEU A 96 7.53 0.15 -9.82
C LEU A 96 6.19 0.05 -9.07
N TYR A 97 6.22 -0.28 -7.79
CA TYR A 97 4.99 -0.32 -6.99
C TYR A 97 4.37 1.06 -6.85
N GLU A 98 5.20 2.07 -6.61
CA GLU A 98 4.70 3.45 -6.53
C GLU A 98 4.14 3.90 -7.87
N GLU A 99 4.82 3.57 -8.95
CA GLU A 99 4.36 3.93 -10.29
C GLU A 99 3.03 3.28 -10.62
N CYS A 100 2.87 2.01 -10.27
CA CYS A 100 1.62 1.29 -10.49
C CYS A 100 0.47 1.93 -9.73
N LEU A 101 0.69 2.21 -8.45
CA LEU A 101 -0.33 2.84 -7.62
C LEU A 101 -0.66 4.25 -8.10
N SER A 102 0.35 5.01 -8.51
CA SER A 102 0.18 6.35 -9.03
C SER A 102 -0.71 6.37 -10.27
N LYS A 103 -0.50 5.43 -11.19
CA LYS A 103 -1.36 5.31 -12.37
C LYS A 103 -2.81 5.04 -12.00
N ALA A 104 -3.02 4.12 -11.07
CA ALA A 104 -4.38 3.77 -10.65
C ALA A 104 -5.08 4.96 -9.99
N CYS A 105 -4.38 5.68 -9.13
CA CYS A 105 -4.94 6.86 -8.46
C CYS A 105 -5.25 7.96 -9.46
N GLU A 106 -4.37 8.18 -10.44
CA GLU A 106 -4.60 9.17 -11.49
C GLU A 106 -5.85 8.82 -12.29
N MET A 107 -5.98 7.56 -12.70
CA MET A 107 -7.14 7.09 -13.44
C MET A 107 -8.44 7.23 -12.64
N ALA A 108 -8.36 7.08 -11.34
CA ALA A 108 -9.53 7.18 -10.45
C ALA A 108 -9.82 8.60 -10.01
N GLY A 109 -8.94 9.55 -10.28
CA GLY A 109 -9.08 10.92 -9.79
C GLY A 109 -8.89 11.05 -8.30
N VAL A 110 -8.08 10.18 -7.69
CA VAL A 110 -7.85 10.14 -6.25
C VAL A 110 -6.48 10.72 -5.94
N LYS A 111 -6.40 11.52 -4.88
CA LYS A 111 -5.13 12.12 -4.47
C LYS A 111 -4.21 11.08 -3.86
N LEU A 112 -2.97 11.06 -4.32
CA LEU A 112 -1.93 10.17 -3.77
C LEU A 112 -0.87 11.00 -3.07
N ILE A 113 -0.55 10.64 -1.83
CA ILE A 113 0.54 11.23 -1.06
C ILE A 113 1.54 10.11 -0.79
N SER A 114 2.75 10.24 -1.33
CA SER A 114 3.83 9.27 -1.08
C SER A 114 4.81 9.84 -0.09
N PHE A 115 5.28 9.02 0.85
CA PHE A 115 6.27 9.46 1.82
C PHE A 115 7.12 8.27 2.26
N GLY A 116 8.16 8.55 3.06
CA GLY A 116 8.98 7.49 3.63
C GLY A 116 10.33 7.33 2.99
N PHE A 117 10.85 8.39 2.36
CA PHE A 117 12.18 8.36 1.76
C PHE A 117 12.83 9.74 1.88
N GLY A 118 14.00 9.79 2.50
CA GLY A 118 14.74 11.04 2.68
C GLY A 118 13.94 12.08 3.45
N PHE A 119 13.77 13.26 2.88
CA PHE A 119 13.03 14.35 3.52
C PHE A 119 11.55 14.06 3.68
N MET A 120 11.05 13.05 3.04
CA MET A 120 9.61 12.80 3.00
C MET A 120 9.09 12.17 4.28
N GLY A 121 9.94 12.10 5.31
CA GLY A 121 9.51 11.62 6.60
C GLY A 121 9.60 10.11 6.74
N GLY A 122 9.51 9.66 7.97
CA GLY A 122 9.55 8.25 8.32
C GLY A 122 8.19 7.75 8.78
N ILE A 123 8.16 6.49 9.17
CA ILE A 123 6.92 5.82 9.57
C ILE A 123 6.23 6.51 10.74
N ASN A 124 6.98 7.16 11.62
CA ASN A 124 6.40 7.85 12.76
C ASN A 124 5.54 9.05 12.37
N ASP A 125 5.69 9.54 11.14
CA ASP A 125 4.92 10.66 10.64
C ASP A 125 3.57 10.22 10.06
N LEU A 126 3.33 8.92 9.92
CA LEU A 126 2.11 8.43 9.28
C LEU A 126 0.83 9.03 9.86
N PRO A 127 0.63 9.07 11.18
CA PRO A 127 -0.63 9.59 11.70
C PRO A 127 -0.93 11.02 11.28
N MET A 128 0.10 11.84 11.04
CA MET A 128 -0.06 13.21 10.62
C MET A 128 -0.72 13.32 9.26
N TYR A 129 -0.43 12.40 8.35
CA TYR A 129 -0.97 12.45 7.00
C TYR A 129 -2.47 12.23 6.95
N PHE A 130 -3.05 11.57 7.94
CA PHE A 130 -4.48 11.32 7.96
C PHE A 130 -5.31 12.55 8.30
N SER A 131 -4.70 13.60 8.81
CA SER A 131 -5.45 14.79 9.22
C SER A 131 -5.03 16.05 8.48
N GLU A 132 -4.08 15.95 7.57
CA GLU A 132 -3.45 17.12 7.00
C GLU A 132 -4.26 17.78 5.90
N THR A 133 -4.71 16.99 4.97
CA THR A 133 -5.27 17.50 3.73
C THR A 133 -6.65 18.13 3.82
N PRO A 134 -7.54 17.70 4.72
CA PRO A 134 -8.89 18.29 4.73
C PRO A 134 -8.92 19.77 4.98
N LYS A 135 -7.85 20.31 5.43
CA LYS A 135 -7.79 21.75 5.74
C LYS A 135 -7.40 22.62 4.58
N ARG A 136 -7.13 22.04 3.43
CA ARG A 136 -6.66 22.76 2.27
C ARG A 136 -7.76 23.09 1.32
#